data_2d61972f8384c2b52457eeabec9b2e02
#
_entry.id   2d61972f8384c2b52457eeabec9b2e02
#
_cell.length_a   1.000
_cell.length_b   1.000
_cell.length_c   1.000
_cell.angle_alpha   90.00
_cell.angle_beta   90.00
_cell.angle_gamma   90.00
#
_symmetry.space_group_name_H-M   'P 1'
#
loop_
_entity.id
_entity.type
_entity.pdbx_description
1 polymer ?
#
loop_
_entity_poly.entity_id
_entity_poly.type
_entity_poly.pdbx_seq_one_letter_code
_entity_poly.pdbx_strand_id
1 'polypeptide(L)'
;FSLMTNGNCNNLALRFTLSRTSTDNPIYPRSGSEIQLSVALTPPFSLWDGKDYANLANNPSSATYMKELQEKYSWIEYHKWKFKARTFTALSGHNKCFVLMTRAEIGLLGSYNKYKPSPFENYYMGGDGTSGYSSLYSTETIGLRGYDNGSITPGGNMGYAYTRFTVELRYPFMLGASTNVFGLIFAEGGNC
;
A
#
# COMPACT_ATOMS: atom_id res chain seq x y z
N PHE A 1 6.36 17.89 -8.65
CA PHE A 1 7.57 17.42 -7.98
C PHE A 1 8.45 16.68 -8.99
N SER A 2 9.32 17.38 -9.68
CA SER A 2 10.38 16.75 -10.50
C SER A 2 11.52 16.41 -9.56
N LEU A 3 11.47 15.24 -8.94
CA LEU A 3 12.44 14.86 -7.91
C LEU A 3 13.82 14.56 -8.48
N MET A 4 13.94 13.99 -9.64
CA MET A 4 15.20 13.78 -10.36
C MET A 4 14.88 13.37 -11.79
N THR A 5 15.29 14.14 -12.75
CA THR A 5 15.19 13.78 -14.17
C THR A 5 16.35 12.88 -14.62
N ASN A 6 17.48 12.95 -13.94
CA ASN A 6 18.67 12.13 -14.19
C ASN A 6 19.37 11.81 -12.88
N GLY A 7 19.75 10.56 -12.67
CA GLY A 7 20.47 10.13 -11.49
C GLY A 7 20.37 8.62 -11.29
N ASN A 8 21.22 8.10 -10.42
CA ASN A 8 21.21 6.70 -10.00
C ASN A 8 20.81 6.61 -8.53
N CYS A 9 19.89 5.71 -8.20
CA CYS A 9 19.55 5.38 -6.83
C CYS A 9 19.65 3.87 -6.63
N ASN A 10 20.09 3.49 -5.44
CA ASN A 10 20.18 2.09 -5.04
C ASN A 10 19.13 1.83 -3.97
N ASN A 11 18.37 0.77 -4.15
CA ASN A 11 17.37 0.31 -3.16
C ASN A 11 17.70 -1.13 -2.77
N LEU A 12 18.10 -1.33 -1.53
CA LEU A 12 18.32 -2.64 -0.94
C LEU A 12 17.33 -2.83 0.19
N ALA A 13 16.32 -3.67 0.00
CA ALA A 13 15.29 -3.91 1.00
C ALA A 13 15.16 -5.40 1.32
N LEU A 14 15.07 -5.70 2.61
CA LEU A 14 14.67 -7.01 3.11
C LEU A 14 13.16 -6.99 3.36
N ARG A 15 12.44 -7.95 2.77
CA ARG A 15 11.00 -8.08 2.95
C ARG A 15 10.66 -9.37 3.65
N PHE A 16 9.91 -9.26 4.73
CA PHE A 16 9.34 -10.37 5.48
C PHE A 16 7.83 -10.35 5.31
N THR A 17 7.26 -11.51 5.01
CA THR A 17 5.80 -11.64 4.90
C THR A 17 5.35 -12.84 5.71
N LEU A 18 4.47 -12.59 6.67
CA LEU A 18 3.76 -13.60 7.43
C LEU A 18 2.32 -13.63 6.94
N SER A 19 1.84 -14.79 6.49
CA SER A 19 0.47 -14.94 6.04
C SER A 19 -0.17 -16.18 6.63
N ARG A 20 -1.46 -16.07 6.95
CA ARG A 20 -2.31 -17.18 7.38
C ARG A 20 -3.61 -17.12 6.61
N THR A 21 -3.99 -18.22 5.99
CA THR A 21 -5.26 -18.41 5.30
C THR A 21 -5.96 -19.61 5.91
N SER A 22 -7.21 -19.43 6.34
CA SER A 22 -8.05 -20.48 6.92
C SER A 22 -9.47 -20.49 6.29
N THR A 23 -9.56 -20.08 5.01
CA THR A 23 -10.83 -20.06 4.28
C THR A 23 -11.23 -21.43 3.79
N ASP A 24 -12.52 -21.70 3.81
CA ASP A 24 -13.12 -22.98 3.38
C ASP A 24 -13.10 -23.17 1.86
N ASN A 25 -13.10 -22.09 1.09
CA ASN A 25 -13.09 -22.15 -0.38
C ASN A 25 -12.29 -20.97 -0.95
N PRO A 26 -11.42 -21.19 -1.95
CA PRO A 26 -10.59 -20.11 -2.52
C PRO A 26 -11.38 -19.15 -3.42
N ILE A 27 -12.47 -19.59 -4.06
CA ILE A 27 -13.22 -18.77 -5.02
C ILE A 27 -14.37 -18.02 -4.33
N TYR A 28 -15.15 -18.74 -3.53
CA TYR A 28 -16.28 -18.19 -2.79
C TYR A 28 -16.18 -18.61 -1.30
N PRO A 29 -15.31 -17.94 -0.51
CA PRO A 29 -15.21 -18.24 0.91
C PRO A 29 -16.52 -17.91 1.64
N ARG A 30 -16.98 -18.83 2.46
CA ARG A 30 -18.15 -18.67 3.33
C ARG A 30 -17.77 -18.50 4.78
N SER A 31 -16.64 -19.08 5.16
CA SER A 31 -16.12 -19.01 6.53
C SER A 31 -14.59 -18.93 6.52
N GLY A 32 -14.06 -18.40 7.61
CA GLY A 32 -12.62 -18.33 7.83
C GLY A 32 -12.04 -16.93 7.71
N SER A 33 -10.73 -16.86 7.72
CA SER A 33 -10.01 -15.60 7.70
C SER A 33 -8.70 -15.71 6.91
N GLU A 34 -8.29 -14.57 6.38
CA GLU A 34 -6.99 -14.36 5.76
C GLU A 34 -6.32 -13.19 6.44
N ILE A 35 -5.12 -13.39 6.95
CA ILE A 35 -4.34 -12.36 7.63
C ILE A 35 -2.95 -12.34 6.99
N GLN A 36 -2.46 -11.15 6.68
CA GLN A 36 -1.13 -10.94 6.12
C GLN A 36 -0.47 -9.74 6.80
N LEU A 37 0.72 -9.94 7.29
CA LEU A 37 1.63 -8.89 7.75
C LEU A 37 2.86 -8.89 6.84
N SER A 38 3.18 -7.78 6.23
CA SER A 38 4.38 -7.59 5.41
C SER A 38 5.18 -6.43 5.95
N VAL A 39 6.47 -6.66 6.15
CA VAL A 39 7.42 -5.67 6.65
C VAL A 39 8.58 -5.61 5.66
N ALA A 40 8.86 -4.44 5.12
CA ALA A 40 10.03 -4.18 4.29
C ALA A 40 10.92 -3.16 4.99
N LEU A 41 12.18 -3.52 5.16
CA LEU A 41 13.18 -2.72 5.86
C LEU A 41 14.40 -2.53 4.97
N THR A 42 14.86 -1.30 4.83
CA THR A 42 16.16 -0.99 4.26
C THR A 42 17.18 -0.75 5.37
N PRO A 43 18.49 -0.90 5.11
CA PRO A 43 19.49 -0.44 6.05
C PRO A 43 19.40 1.07 6.30
N PRO A 44 19.59 1.53 7.54
CA PRO A 44 19.54 2.94 7.89
C PRO A 44 20.86 3.65 7.54
N PHE A 45 21.14 3.80 6.25
CA PHE A 45 22.39 4.36 5.75
C PHE A 45 22.69 5.75 6.32
N SER A 46 21.66 6.58 6.50
CA SER A 46 21.80 7.94 7.03
C SER A 46 22.26 8.00 8.48
N LEU A 47 22.13 6.91 9.24
CA LEU A 47 22.63 6.82 10.62
C LEU A 47 24.10 6.41 10.67
N TRP A 48 24.62 5.85 9.59
CA TRP A 48 25.99 5.28 9.55
C TRP A 48 27.00 6.16 8.81
N ASP A 49 26.54 6.99 7.86
CA ASP A 49 27.42 7.78 7.00
C ASP A 49 27.84 9.15 7.59
N GLY A 50 27.22 9.55 8.71
CA GLY A 50 27.59 10.79 9.43
C GLY A 50 27.31 12.10 8.67
N LYS A 51 26.51 12.06 7.59
CA LYS A 51 26.20 13.23 6.78
C LYS A 51 25.10 14.09 7.41
N ASP A 52 25.21 15.41 7.24
CA ASP A 52 24.17 16.35 7.66
C ASP A 52 23.07 16.48 6.61
N TYR A 53 22.08 15.59 6.67
CA TYR A 53 20.93 15.59 5.79
C TYR A 53 19.98 16.78 5.96
N ALA A 54 20.10 17.55 7.05
CA ALA A 54 19.29 18.74 7.27
C ALA A 54 19.71 19.88 6.32
N ASN A 55 20.99 19.97 6.03
CA ASN A 55 21.54 21.02 5.18
C ASN A 55 21.76 20.56 3.72
N LEU A 56 21.76 19.25 3.47
CA LEU A 56 21.99 18.68 2.15
C LEU A 56 20.75 18.86 1.26
N ALA A 57 20.94 19.48 0.08
CA ALA A 57 19.90 19.79 -0.91
C ALA A 57 18.76 20.66 -0.35
N ASN A 58 19.11 21.66 0.43
CA ASN A 58 18.15 22.55 1.07
C ASN A 58 17.83 23.80 0.24
N ASN A 59 18.70 24.18 -0.71
CA ASN A 59 18.52 25.35 -1.54
C ASN A 59 18.31 24.96 -3.03
N PRO A 60 17.05 24.96 -3.54
CA PRO A 60 16.76 24.61 -4.94
C PRO A 60 17.40 25.52 -5.99
N SER A 61 17.83 26.73 -5.60
CA SER A 61 18.46 27.71 -6.50
C SER A 61 19.99 27.57 -6.56
N SER A 62 20.56 26.63 -5.80
CA SER A 62 22.01 26.39 -5.81
C SER A 62 22.43 25.67 -7.10
N ALA A 63 23.57 26.06 -7.65
CA ALA A 63 24.17 25.34 -8.79
C ALA A 63 24.56 23.90 -8.43
N THR A 64 24.74 23.58 -7.16
CA THR A 64 25.09 22.25 -6.66
C THR A 64 23.87 21.40 -6.25
N TYR A 65 22.68 21.99 -6.26
CA TYR A 65 21.45 21.34 -5.77
C TYR A 65 21.21 19.95 -6.33
N MET A 66 21.33 19.78 -7.65
CA MET A 66 21.10 18.47 -8.29
C MET A 66 22.13 17.43 -7.87
N LYS A 67 23.38 17.84 -7.66
CA LYS A 67 24.45 16.96 -7.16
C LYS A 67 24.21 16.56 -5.72
N GLU A 68 23.82 17.50 -4.89
CA GLU A 68 23.45 17.25 -3.48
C GLU A 68 22.22 16.36 -3.36
N LEU A 69 21.23 16.55 -4.24
CA LEU A 69 20.04 15.70 -4.31
C LEU A 69 20.40 14.27 -4.72
N GLN A 70 21.28 14.11 -5.70
CA GLN A 70 21.79 12.80 -6.11
C GLN A 70 22.55 12.11 -4.97
N GLU A 71 23.34 12.86 -4.22
CA GLU A 71 24.07 12.35 -3.06
C GLU A 71 23.11 11.94 -1.93
N LYS A 72 22.10 12.76 -1.66
CA LYS A 72 21.06 12.52 -0.65
C LYS A 72 20.31 11.21 -0.89
N TYR A 73 19.96 10.93 -2.15
CA TYR A 73 19.13 9.78 -2.55
C TYR A 73 19.91 8.68 -3.27
N SER A 74 21.23 8.68 -3.19
CA SER A 74 22.07 7.61 -3.76
C SER A 74 21.74 6.23 -3.17
N TRP A 75 21.41 6.18 -1.90
CA TRP A 75 20.87 5.02 -1.21
C TRP A 75 19.50 5.37 -0.62
N ILE A 76 18.48 4.64 -1.06
CA ILE A 76 17.12 4.81 -0.56
C ILE A 76 16.99 4.11 0.78
N GLU A 77 16.30 4.78 1.72
CA GLU A 77 16.04 4.21 3.03
C GLU A 77 14.60 4.44 3.45
N TYR A 78 13.98 3.37 3.97
CA TYR A 78 12.62 3.39 4.50
C TYR A 78 12.35 2.14 5.33
N HIS A 79 11.29 2.20 6.12
CA HIS A 79 10.61 1.04 6.66
C HIS A 79 9.14 1.08 6.26
N LYS A 80 8.64 -0.01 5.71
CA LYS A 80 7.28 -0.13 5.21
C LYS A 80 6.57 -1.28 5.88
N TRP A 81 5.44 -1.00 6.49
CA TRP A 81 4.62 -1.94 7.22
C TRP A 81 3.26 -2.05 6.56
N LYS A 82 2.79 -3.25 6.31
CA LYS A 82 1.48 -3.50 5.73
C LYS A 82 0.79 -4.61 6.47
N PHE A 83 -0.40 -4.32 6.94
CA PHE A 83 -1.30 -5.29 7.53
C PHE A 83 -2.57 -5.39 6.68
N LYS A 84 -2.97 -6.62 6.36
CA LYS A 84 -4.21 -6.93 5.65
C LYS A 84 -4.93 -8.04 6.38
N ALA A 85 -6.20 -7.85 6.66
CA ALA A 85 -7.06 -8.88 7.22
C ALA A 85 -8.38 -8.94 6.44
N ARG A 86 -8.84 -10.15 6.14
CA ARG A 86 -10.19 -10.41 5.61
C ARG A 86 -10.83 -11.51 6.44
N THR A 87 -12.10 -11.34 6.76
CA THR A 87 -12.88 -12.38 7.43
C THR A 87 -14.15 -12.66 6.64
N PHE A 88 -14.58 -13.91 6.68
CA PHE A 88 -15.79 -14.38 6.04
C PHE A 88 -16.66 -15.07 7.09
N THR A 89 -17.93 -14.69 7.17
CA THR A 89 -18.87 -15.22 8.12
C THR A 89 -20.18 -15.55 7.40
N ALA A 90 -20.53 -16.82 7.31
CA ALA A 90 -21.84 -17.25 6.84
C ALA A 90 -22.90 -16.87 7.88
N LEU A 91 -23.94 -16.16 7.45
CA LEU A 91 -25.01 -15.70 8.36
C LEU A 91 -26.06 -16.79 8.63
N SER A 92 -25.96 -17.95 7.95
CA SER A 92 -26.82 -19.10 8.16
C SER A 92 -26.07 -20.39 7.83
N GLY A 93 -26.51 -21.51 8.39
CA GLY A 93 -25.96 -22.85 8.09
C GLY A 93 -26.33 -23.43 6.73
N HIS A 94 -27.20 -22.80 5.96
CA HIS A 94 -27.63 -23.30 4.65
C HIS A 94 -26.55 -23.08 3.58
N ASN A 95 -26.55 -23.94 2.57
CA ASN A 95 -25.57 -23.86 1.45
C ASN A 95 -25.71 -22.55 0.65
N LYS A 96 -26.93 -22.05 0.49
CA LYS A 96 -27.22 -20.74 -0.11
C LYS A 96 -27.60 -19.78 1.01
N CYS A 97 -26.65 -19.03 1.52
CA CYS A 97 -26.87 -18.04 2.56
C CYS A 97 -26.08 -16.79 2.29
N PHE A 98 -26.47 -15.71 2.94
CA PHE A 98 -25.67 -14.51 2.96
C PHE A 98 -24.33 -14.75 3.66
N VAL A 99 -23.28 -14.20 3.10
CA VAL A 99 -21.93 -14.21 3.65
C VAL A 99 -21.51 -12.77 3.88
N LEU A 100 -21.17 -12.47 5.12
CA LEU A 100 -20.57 -11.19 5.49
C LEU A 100 -19.05 -11.30 5.31
N MET A 101 -18.48 -10.45 4.44
CA MET A 101 -17.05 -10.27 4.33
C MET A 101 -16.67 -8.92 4.93
N THR A 102 -15.67 -8.93 5.79
CA THR A 102 -15.04 -7.71 6.27
C THR A 102 -13.56 -7.69 5.90
N ARG A 103 -13.05 -6.52 5.55
CA ARG A 103 -11.64 -6.29 5.22
C ARG A 103 -11.13 -5.08 5.96
N ALA A 104 -9.95 -5.21 6.53
CA ALA A 104 -9.19 -4.11 7.10
C ALA A 104 -7.78 -4.14 6.50
N GLU A 105 -7.31 -3.01 6.00
CA GLU A 105 -5.95 -2.84 5.51
C GLU A 105 -5.35 -1.56 6.09
N ILE A 106 -4.11 -1.67 6.52
CA ILE A 106 -3.33 -0.56 7.06
C ILE A 106 -1.94 -0.64 6.46
N GLY A 107 -1.44 0.48 5.96
CA GLY A 107 -0.07 0.61 5.48
C GLY A 107 0.59 1.83 6.10
N LEU A 108 1.86 1.67 6.44
CA LEU A 108 2.70 2.73 6.99
C LEU A 108 4.04 2.71 6.26
N LEU A 109 4.48 3.87 5.82
CA LEU A 109 5.80 4.11 5.25
C LEU A 109 6.51 5.16 6.10
N GLY A 110 7.63 4.81 6.69
CA GLY A 110 8.43 5.72 7.48
C GLY A 110 9.88 5.80 7.00
N SER A 111 10.58 6.81 7.47
CA SER A 111 12.01 7.00 7.25
C SER A 111 12.75 7.00 8.58
N TYR A 112 14.00 6.53 8.56
CA TYR A 112 14.86 6.56 9.76
C TYR A 112 15.37 7.97 10.09
N ASN A 113 15.47 8.81 9.05
CA ASN A 113 15.89 10.21 9.19
C ASN A 113 14.78 11.13 8.67
N LYS A 114 14.32 12.05 9.53
CA LYS A 114 13.25 13.01 9.20
C LYS A 114 13.58 13.95 8.03
N TYR A 115 14.87 14.17 7.76
CA TYR A 115 15.33 15.04 6.68
C TYR A 115 15.56 14.28 5.35
N LYS A 116 15.36 12.94 5.38
CA LYS A 116 15.53 12.07 4.20
C LYS A 116 14.31 11.16 4.03
N PRO A 117 13.09 11.71 3.84
CA PRO A 117 11.94 10.87 3.53
C PRO A 117 12.15 10.19 2.18
N SER A 118 11.73 8.93 2.08
CA SER A 118 11.83 8.21 0.81
C SER A 118 10.89 8.85 -0.22
N PRO A 119 11.36 9.20 -1.42
CA PRO A 119 10.50 9.64 -2.51
C PRO A 119 9.84 8.45 -3.24
N PHE A 120 10.21 7.22 -2.88
CA PHE A 120 9.74 5.99 -3.48
C PHE A 120 8.85 5.21 -2.52
N GLU A 121 8.12 4.23 -3.06
CA GLU A 121 7.28 3.31 -2.29
C GLU A 121 6.05 3.95 -1.62
N ASN A 122 5.70 5.17 -2.01
CA ASN A 122 4.56 5.90 -1.48
C ASN A 122 3.23 5.22 -1.84
N TYR A 123 2.18 5.55 -1.11
CA TYR A 123 0.82 5.10 -1.39
C TYR A 123 0.07 6.13 -2.24
N TYR A 124 -0.71 5.64 -3.19
CA TYR A 124 -1.58 6.41 -4.06
C TYR A 124 -2.98 5.83 -3.95
N MET A 125 -3.88 6.55 -3.29
CA MET A 125 -5.19 6.01 -2.89
C MET A 125 -6.33 6.67 -3.62
N GLY A 126 -7.27 5.83 -4.09
CA GLY A 126 -8.47 6.19 -4.82
C GLY A 126 -8.64 5.37 -6.08
N GLY A 127 -9.84 5.41 -6.63
CA GLY A 127 -10.18 4.78 -7.90
C GLY A 127 -10.21 3.26 -7.90
N ASP A 128 -9.88 2.69 -9.04
CA ASP A 128 -9.97 1.26 -9.32
C ASP A 128 -8.83 0.40 -8.71
N GLY A 129 -7.75 1.03 -8.26
CA GLY A 129 -6.56 0.35 -7.74
C GLY A 129 -5.66 -0.25 -8.81
N THR A 130 -5.97 -0.05 -10.09
CA THR A 130 -5.19 -0.56 -11.23
C THR A 130 -4.52 0.54 -12.02
N SER A 131 -5.18 1.71 -12.12
CA SER A 131 -4.65 2.91 -12.76
C SER A 131 -3.76 3.64 -11.78
N GLY A 132 -2.47 3.32 -11.80
CA GLY A 132 -1.50 3.86 -10.86
C GLY A 132 -0.89 5.18 -11.31
N TYR A 133 -0.40 5.92 -10.34
CA TYR A 133 0.59 6.96 -10.54
C TYR A 133 1.90 6.31 -11.02
N SER A 134 2.80 7.06 -11.58
CA SER A 134 4.01 6.56 -12.26
C SER A 134 4.70 5.36 -11.57
N SER A 135 4.90 4.28 -12.32
CA SER A 135 5.66 3.09 -11.89
C SER A 135 7.14 3.39 -11.58
N LEU A 136 7.66 4.53 -12.06
CA LEU A 136 9.04 4.97 -11.82
C LEU A 136 9.39 5.13 -10.34
N TYR A 137 8.41 5.43 -9.50
CA TYR A 137 8.64 5.67 -8.07
C TYR A 137 8.22 4.48 -7.19
N SER A 138 7.97 3.31 -7.76
CA SER A 138 7.46 2.14 -7.03
C SER A 138 6.21 2.45 -6.20
N THR A 139 5.40 3.41 -6.68
CA THR A 139 4.18 3.84 -5.97
C THR A 139 3.17 2.72 -5.93
N GLU A 140 2.64 2.45 -4.75
CA GLU A 140 1.63 1.41 -4.56
C GLU A 140 0.23 2.00 -4.64
N THR A 141 -0.53 1.56 -5.65
CA THR A 141 -1.90 2.01 -5.85
C THR A 141 -2.86 1.24 -4.95
N ILE A 142 -3.66 1.96 -4.20
CA ILE A 142 -4.68 1.42 -3.30
C ILE A 142 -6.06 1.83 -3.83
N GLY A 143 -6.82 0.87 -4.34
CA GLY A 143 -8.17 1.12 -4.83
C GLY A 143 -9.12 1.49 -3.70
N LEU A 144 -9.97 2.49 -3.93
CA LEU A 144 -11.10 2.85 -3.08
C LEU A 144 -12.29 3.17 -3.99
N ARG A 145 -13.26 2.28 -4.02
CA ARG A 145 -14.43 2.40 -4.90
C ARG A 145 -15.27 3.63 -4.57
N GLY A 146 -15.74 4.32 -5.60
CA GLY A 146 -16.53 5.54 -5.45
C GLY A 146 -15.71 6.84 -5.41
N TYR A 147 -14.40 6.75 -5.57
CA TYR A 147 -13.49 7.88 -5.62
C TYR A 147 -12.68 7.89 -6.93
N ASP A 148 -12.28 9.04 -7.39
CA ASP A 148 -11.37 9.18 -8.52
C ASP A 148 -9.95 8.73 -8.15
N ASN A 149 -9.17 8.33 -9.16
CA ASN A 149 -7.80 7.87 -8.95
C ASN A 149 -6.96 8.91 -8.22
N GLY A 150 -6.39 8.52 -7.09
CA GLY A 150 -5.53 9.36 -6.26
C GLY A 150 -6.21 10.48 -5.50
N SER A 151 -7.54 10.62 -5.58
CA SER A 151 -8.27 11.75 -4.97
C SER A 151 -8.17 11.82 -3.44
N ILE A 152 -7.85 10.71 -2.79
CA ILE A 152 -7.68 10.62 -1.33
C ILE A 152 -6.22 10.86 -0.91
N THR A 153 -5.29 10.80 -1.87
CA THR A 153 -3.86 10.99 -1.57
C THR A 153 -3.57 12.46 -1.25
N PRO A 154 -2.78 12.76 -0.21
CA PRO A 154 -2.37 14.13 0.12
C PRO A 154 -1.67 14.85 -1.04
N GLY A 155 -1.63 16.17 -1.00
CA GLY A 155 -0.99 17.01 -2.01
C GLY A 155 0.42 16.54 -2.38
N GLY A 156 0.69 16.47 -3.69
CA GLY A 156 1.94 15.93 -4.21
C GLY A 156 1.90 14.42 -4.52
N ASN A 157 0.75 13.77 -4.37
CA ASN A 157 0.53 12.34 -4.65
C ASN A 157 1.47 11.40 -3.87
N MET A 158 1.81 11.76 -2.65
CA MET A 158 2.72 11.01 -1.78
C MET A 158 2.03 10.68 -0.46
N GLY A 159 1.39 9.52 -0.40
CA GLY A 159 0.84 8.97 0.85
C GLY A 159 1.90 8.20 1.63
N TYR A 160 2.05 8.50 2.91
CA TYR A 160 2.96 7.79 3.82
C TYR A 160 2.23 6.80 4.72
N ALA A 161 0.93 6.94 4.81
CA ALA A 161 0.08 6.01 5.56
C ALA A 161 -1.26 5.87 4.84
N TYR A 162 -1.87 4.68 4.93
CA TYR A 162 -3.24 4.51 4.49
C TYR A 162 -3.99 3.55 5.39
N THR A 163 -5.29 3.74 5.41
CA THR A 163 -6.24 2.79 6.00
C THR A 163 -7.38 2.55 5.02
N ARG A 164 -7.82 1.29 4.91
CA ARG A 164 -8.99 0.91 4.12
C ARG A 164 -9.81 -0.12 4.86
N PHE A 165 -11.11 0.13 4.96
CA PHE A 165 -12.08 -0.79 5.52
C PHE A 165 -13.16 -1.08 4.50
N THR A 166 -13.54 -2.35 4.36
CA THR A 166 -14.58 -2.80 3.43
C THR A 166 -15.49 -3.78 4.16
N VAL A 167 -16.79 -3.60 3.99
CA VAL A 167 -17.80 -4.55 4.39
C VAL A 167 -18.59 -4.94 3.17
N GLU A 168 -18.74 -6.23 2.92
CA GLU A 168 -19.52 -6.75 1.79
C GLU A 168 -20.51 -7.80 2.29
N LEU A 169 -21.75 -7.68 1.85
CA LEU A 169 -22.76 -8.72 2.00
C LEU A 169 -22.91 -9.43 0.65
N ARG A 170 -22.61 -10.71 0.61
CA ARG A 170 -22.57 -11.55 -0.60
C ARG A 170 -23.68 -12.59 -0.55
N TYR A 171 -24.35 -12.83 -1.69
CA TYR A 171 -25.33 -13.88 -1.84
C TYR A 171 -25.05 -14.74 -3.08
N PRO A 172 -24.91 -16.07 -2.94
CA PRO A 172 -24.65 -16.95 -4.04
C PRO A 172 -25.96 -17.33 -4.78
N PHE A 173 -26.05 -16.97 -6.04
CA PHE A 173 -27.14 -17.43 -6.92
C PHE A 173 -26.88 -18.84 -7.44
N MET A 174 -25.66 -19.10 -7.89
CA MET A 174 -25.21 -20.38 -8.41
C MET A 174 -23.78 -20.66 -7.95
N LEU A 175 -23.56 -21.82 -7.35
CA LEU A 175 -22.24 -22.34 -7.00
C LEU A 175 -22.08 -23.70 -7.71
N GLY A 176 -21.38 -23.73 -8.81
CA GLY A 176 -21.12 -24.92 -9.61
C GLY A 176 -19.64 -25.21 -9.80
N ALA A 177 -19.29 -26.37 -10.27
CA ALA A 177 -17.90 -26.76 -10.50
C ALA A 177 -17.19 -25.86 -11.54
N SER A 178 -17.93 -25.39 -12.55
CA SER A 178 -17.39 -24.59 -13.65
C SER A 178 -17.80 -23.13 -13.60
N THR A 179 -18.85 -22.78 -12.87
CA THR A 179 -19.38 -21.40 -12.85
C THR A 179 -19.90 -21.04 -11.47
N ASN A 180 -19.45 -19.92 -10.95
CA ASN A 180 -19.94 -19.32 -9.72
C ASN A 180 -20.54 -17.95 -10.03
N VAL A 181 -21.82 -17.76 -9.68
CA VAL A 181 -22.54 -16.49 -9.84
C VAL A 181 -23.04 -16.05 -8.48
N PHE A 182 -22.60 -14.87 -8.05
CA PHE A 182 -23.03 -14.27 -6.79
C PHE A 182 -23.21 -12.76 -6.96
N GLY A 183 -24.14 -12.20 -6.21
CA GLY A 183 -24.30 -10.76 -6.04
C GLY A 183 -23.65 -10.28 -4.76
N LEU A 184 -23.29 -9.01 -4.74
CA LEU A 184 -22.75 -8.39 -3.55
C LEU A 184 -23.22 -6.93 -3.41
N ILE A 185 -23.39 -6.51 -2.17
CA ILE A 185 -23.55 -5.12 -1.77
C ILE A 185 -22.38 -4.79 -0.88
N PHE A 186 -21.79 -3.61 -1.03
CA PHE A 186 -20.62 -3.24 -0.27
C PHE A 186 -20.68 -1.81 0.26
N ALA A 187 -19.99 -1.59 1.37
CA ALA A 187 -19.60 -0.26 1.86
C ALA A 187 -18.08 -0.26 2.03
N GLU A 188 -17.43 0.79 1.59
CA GLU A 188 -15.98 0.94 1.65
C GLU A 188 -15.61 2.35 2.09
N GLY A 189 -14.62 2.45 2.96
CA GLY A 189 -14.10 3.71 3.44
C GLY A 189 -12.60 3.61 3.71
N GLY A 190 -11.91 4.74 3.61
CA GLY A 190 -10.48 4.80 3.84
C GLY A 190 -9.95 6.22 3.83
N ASN A 191 -8.68 6.33 4.18
CA ASN A 191 -7.93 7.57 4.18
C ASN A 191 -6.45 7.30 3.91
N CYS A 192 -5.77 8.32 3.39
CA CYS A 192 -4.35 8.28 3.09
C CYS A 192 -3.62 9.50 3.67
#